data_366dc0a66b549199d91b485585aec3ad
#
_entry.id   366dc0a66b549199d91b485585aec3ad
#
_cell.length_a   1.000
_cell.length_b   1.000
_cell.length_c   1.000
_cell.angle_alpha   90.00
_cell.angle_beta   90.00
_cell.angle_gamma   90.00
#
_symmetry.space_group_name_H-M   'P 1'
#
loop_
_entity.id
_entity.type
_entity.pdbx_description
1 polymer ?
#
loop_
_entity_poly.entity_id
_entity_poly.type
_entity_poly.pdbx_seq_one_letter_code
_entity_poly.pdbx_strand_id
1 'polypeptide(L)'
;MVYKYQVLLHFHKSWSCNLGRESTYSSSFCGLSSIMAGETLVTVTNGSLNTVPDPQRTYQIVVAATRNMGIGKDGKLPWKLPSDMKFFKEVTLTTSDPAKKNAVIMGRKTWESIPLEYRPLPGRLNVVLTRSGTFDIATAENVVICGSIASSLELLAASPYCLSIEKVFVIGGGQILREALNAPGCDAIHMTKIESSIECDTFIPAVDTSVFFPWYSSFPSVENNIRYSFTTYVRVKNSTAESLSQTNGKISDNCSDSAKFDVKKFSFLPKMIFEKHEEYLYLRLVEDIISNGTSKDDITGTGTLSKFGCQLACIHSLICTHTSVLLFHRKYFGEVLLRNFFGSSVVQQMLRSFRRRAFTYGMAMHQETTLIGNIGLADREEGDLGPVYGFQWRHFGARYTNMHADYTGLGFDQLLDAIDKIKNKPDDRRIILSAWNPSDLKLMALPPCHMFAQFYVANGELSCQMYQRSADLGLGVPFNIASYALLTCMIAHVCDLVPGDFVHVIGDAHVYLNHIRPLQEQLKKLPKPFPILKINPLKKDIDSFVAADFELICYDPHQKIGMKMAV
;
A
#
# COMPACT_ATOMS: atom_id res chain seq x y z
N MET A 1 32.36 35.44 -9.24
CA MET A 1 31.98 34.82 -7.95
C MET A 1 31.87 33.33 -8.18
N VAL A 2 33.03 32.67 -8.25
CA VAL A 2 33.19 31.22 -8.47
C VAL A 2 33.87 30.70 -7.21
N TYR A 3 33.14 30.04 -6.33
CA TYR A 3 33.72 29.15 -5.30
C TYR A 3 32.64 28.21 -4.73
N LYS A 4 33.00 26.92 -4.75
CA LYS A 4 32.40 25.76 -4.06
C LYS A 4 31.39 24.91 -4.82
N TYR A 5 31.95 24.16 -5.78
CA TYR A 5 31.47 22.80 -6.07
C TYR A 5 32.71 21.88 -6.14
N GLN A 6 33.20 21.47 -5.00
CA GLN A 6 34.24 20.41 -4.88
C GLN A 6 34.20 19.80 -3.47
N VAL A 7 33.12 19.13 -3.09
CA VAL A 7 33.12 18.12 -2.02
C VAL A 7 31.93 17.19 -2.27
N LEU A 8 32.04 16.29 -3.24
CA LEU A 8 31.13 15.14 -3.39
C LEU A 8 31.67 14.14 -4.43
N LEU A 9 32.96 13.76 -4.30
CA LEU A 9 33.54 12.67 -5.10
C LEU A 9 34.68 11.97 -4.33
N HIS A 10 34.40 11.48 -3.11
CA HIS A 10 35.36 10.61 -2.40
C HIS A 10 34.64 9.67 -1.40
N PHE A 11 33.67 8.88 -1.88
CA PHE A 11 33.20 7.69 -1.15
C PHE A 11 32.72 6.60 -2.12
N HIS A 12 33.64 6.21 -3.01
CA HIS A 12 33.51 4.97 -3.76
C HIS A 12 34.88 4.34 -3.94
N LYS A 13 35.38 3.65 -2.92
CA LYS A 13 36.37 2.57 -3.03
C LYS A 13 36.78 2.12 -1.63
N SER A 14 36.15 1.10 -1.13
CA SER A 14 36.79 0.07 -0.30
C SER A 14 35.71 -0.81 0.33
N TRP A 15 35.39 -1.87 -0.31
CA TRP A 15 34.94 -3.11 0.32
C TRP A 15 34.97 -4.20 -0.75
N SER A 16 36.19 -4.69 -0.94
CA SER A 16 36.40 -6.00 -1.54
C SER A 16 37.41 -6.74 -0.68
N CYS A 17 37.13 -8.02 -0.49
CA CYS A 17 38.00 -9.05 0.08
C CYS A 17 38.01 -9.23 1.60
N ASN A 18 37.29 -10.25 2.06
CA ASN A 18 37.95 -11.41 2.64
C ASN A 18 37.00 -12.62 2.68
N LEU A 19 37.19 -13.49 1.71
CA LEU A 19 36.80 -14.91 1.75
C LEU A 19 37.94 -15.68 2.42
N GLY A 20 37.58 -16.56 3.34
CA GLY A 20 38.48 -17.61 3.75
C GLY A 20 38.29 -18.12 5.15
N ARG A 21 37.50 -19.18 5.34
CA ARG A 21 37.97 -20.46 5.87
C ARG A 21 36.84 -21.48 6.00
N GLU A 22 37.08 -22.58 5.31
CA GLU A 22 36.39 -23.85 5.41
C GLU A 22 36.47 -24.43 6.84
N SER A 23 35.42 -25.11 7.26
CA SER A 23 35.55 -26.25 8.15
C SER A 23 34.52 -27.31 7.78
N THR A 24 35.04 -28.37 7.23
CA THR A 24 34.51 -29.69 7.04
C THR A 24 34.02 -30.30 8.35
N TYR A 25 32.84 -30.89 8.34
CA TYR A 25 32.55 -32.10 9.13
C TYR A 25 31.68 -33.07 8.34
N SER A 26 32.18 -34.29 8.31
CA SER A 26 31.74 -35.43 7.57
C SER A 26 30.59 -36.19 8.24
N SER A 27 29.73 -36.71 7.40
CA SER A 27 29.13 -38.05 7.36
C SER A 27 28.74 -38.77 8.66
N SER A 28 27.52 -39.28 8.67
CA SER A 28 27.29 -40.67 9.01
C SER A 28 25.98 -41.22 8.43
N PHE A 29 26.13 -42.30 7.76
CA PHE A 29 25.16 -43.24 7.18
C PHE A 29 24.39 -44.01 8.27
N CYS A 30 23.14 -44.35 7.98
CA CYS A 30 22.45 -45.63 8.22
C CYS A 30 20.97 -45.40 7.88
N GLY A 31 20.26 -46.11 7.06
CA GLY A 31 20.38 -47.50 6.61
C GLY A 31 18.99 -48.13 6.61
N LEU A 32 18.52 -48.53 5.42
CA LEU A 32 17.60 -49.66 5.15
C LEU A 32 16.23 -49.76 5.89
N SER A 33 15.12 -49.79 5.16
CA SER A 33 14.47 -51.07 4.87
C SER A 33 13.24 -50.92 3.97
N SER A 34 13.24 -51.68 2.91
CA SER A 34 12.11 -52.06 2.06
C SER A 34 11.08 -52.86 2.86
N ILE A 35 9.79 -52.64 2.67
CA ILE A 35 8.76 -53.66 2.87
C ILE A 35 7.70 -53.57 1.78
N MET A 36 7.48 -54.63 1.19
CA MET A 36 6.65 -55.26 0.21
C MET A 36 5.17 -54.88 0.16
N ALA A 37 4.65 -55.10 -1.02
CA ALA A 37 3.28 -55.03 -1.47
C ALA A 37 2.29 -55.80 -0.58
N GLY A 38 1.09 -55.26 -0.46
CA GLY A 38 -0.11 -55.95 -0.02
C GLY A 38 -1.29 -55.47 -0.85
N GLU A 39 -1.69 -56.25 -1.84
CA GLU A 39 -2.94 -56.12 -2.57
C GLU A 39 -4.12 -56.32 -1.62
N THR A 40 -5.03 -55.34 -1.58
CA THR A 40 -6.36 -55.58 -1.01
C THR A 40 -7.40 -55.17 -2.06
N LEU A 41 -8.08 -56.15 -2.61
CA LEU A 41 -9.30 -56.00 -3.39
C LEU A 41 -10.35 -55.22 -2.55
N VAL A 42 -10.78 -54.07 -3.03
CA VAL A 42 -11.97 -53.42 -2.51
C VAL A 42 -13.06 -53.46 -3.58
N THR A 43 -14.10 -54.17 -3.24
CA THR A 43 -15.37 -54.26 -3.96
C THR A 43 -15.98 -52.90 -4.21
N VAL A 44 -16.27 -52.62 -5.48
CA VAL A 44 -16.98 -51.42 -5.95
C VAL A 44 -18.46 -51.55 -5.57
N THR A 45 -18.91 -50.79 -4.59
CA THR A 45 -20.34 -50.49 -4.41
C THR A 45 -20.66 -49.17 -5.11
N ASN A 46 -21.64 -49.20 -6.02
CA ASN A 46 -22.20 -48.05 -6.70
C ASN A 46 -22.78 -47.06 -5.68
N GLY A 47 -21.99 -46.06 -5.28
CA GLY A 47 -22.41 -44.87 -4.56
C GLY A 47 -22.16 -43.66 -5.43
N SER A 48 -23.19 -42.85 -5.63
CA SER A 48 -23.18 -41.56 -6.33
C SER A 48 -21.88 -40.78 -6.05
N LEU A 49 -21.02 -40.67 -7.05
CA LEU A 49 -19.85 -39.82 -7.03
C LEU A 49 -20.31 -38.35 -6.98
N ASN A 50 -20.38 -37.79 -5.79
CA ASN A 50 -20.25 -36.35 -5.64
C ASN A 50 -18.85 -35.98 -6.09
N THR A 51 -18.69 -35.66 -7.37
CA THR A 51 -17.47 -35.06 -7.91
C THR A 51 -17.29 -33.72 -7.23
N VAL A 52 -16.39 -33.66 -6.27
CA VAL A 52 -15.81 -32.37 -5.82
C VAL A 52 -15.27 -31.72 -7.09
N PRO A 53 -15.73 -30.49 -7.45
CA PRO A 53 -15.23 -29.83 -8.66
C PRO A 53 -13.71 -29.71 -8.52
N ASP A 54 -12.98 -30.22 -9.51
CA ASP A 54 -11.54 -30.09 -9.62
C ASP A 54 -11.17 -28.60 -9.42
N PRO A 55 -10.19 -28.23 -8.61
CA PRO A 55 -9.90 -26.82 -8.30
C PRO A 55 -9.58 -26.09 -9.60
N GLN A 56 -10.52 -25.27 -10.04
CA GLN A 56 -10.42 -24.51 -11.27
C GLN A 56 -9.17 -23.62 -11.20
N ARG A 57 -8.23 -23.83 -12.15
CA ARG A 57 -6.98 -23.08 -12.18
C ARG A 57 -7.24 -21.60 -12.45
N THR A 58 -6.62 -20.72 -11.66
CA THR A 58 -6.74 -19.26 -11.81
C THR A 58 -5.57 -18.68 -12.59
N TYR A 59 -5.66 -17.40 -12.95
CA TYR A 59 -4.62 -16.70 -13.70
C TYR A 59 -4.46 -15.25 -13.25
N GLN A 60 -3.37 -14.63 -13.71
CA GLN A 60 -3.08 -13.22 -13.52
C GLN A 60 -2.95 -12.54 -14.88
N ILE A 61 -3.14 -11.24 -14.94
CA ILE A 61 -2.99 -10.45 -16.17
C ILE A 61 -1.71 -9.62 -16.08
N VAL A 62 -0.96 -9.54 -17.18
CA VAL A 62 0.17 -8.60 -17.31
C VAL A 62 -0.09 -7.74 -18.55
N VAL A 63 -0.17 -6.42 -18.36
CA VAL A 63 -0.53 -5.47 -19.44
C VAL A 63 0.08 -4.10 -19.19
N ALA A 64 0.48 -3.40 -20.26
CA ALA A 64 0.78 -1.99 -20.24
C ALA A 64 -0.39 -1.23 -20.88
N ALA A 65 -0.84 -0.13 -20.26
CA ALA A 65 -1.96 0.66 -20.73
C ALA A 65 -1.76 2.16 -20.47
N THR A 66 -2.22 2.97 -21.42
CA THR A 66 -2.30 4.44 -21.29
C THR A 66 -3.42 4.84 -20.33
N ARG A 67 -3.49 6.14 -19.95
CA ARG A 67 -4.56 6.66 -19.05
C ARG A 67 -5.98 6.34 -19.55
N ASN A 68 -6.19 6.33 -20.87
CA ASN A 68 -7.47 5.97 -21.49
C ASN A 68 -7.60 4.48 -21.83
N MET A 69 -6.76 3.63 -21.19
CA MET A 69 -6.76 2.18 -21.34
C MET A 69 -6.39 1.67 -22.74
N GLY A 70 -5.69 2.47 -23.54
CA GLY A 70 -5.11 2.06 -24.81
C GLY A 70 -3.91 1.14 -24.60
N ILE A 71 -3.82 0.04 -25.35
CA ILE A 71 -2.80 -1.00 -25.20
C ILE A 71 -2.00 -1.29 -26.46
N GLY A 72 -2.35 -0.68 -27.60
CA GLY A 72 -1.67 -0.94 -28.87
C GLY A 72 -2.17 -0.06 -30.00
N LYS A 73 -1.38 0.01 -31.08
CA LYS A 73 -1.70 0.64 -32.36
C LYS A 73 -1.11 -0.19 -33.49
N ASP A 74 -1.89 -0.45 -34.54
CA ASP A 74 -1.48 -1.22 -35.73
C ASP A 74 -0.83 -2.59 -35.38
N GLY A 75 -1.38 -3.27 -34.36
CA GLY A 75 -0.89 -4.57 -33.89
C GLY A 75 0.45 -4.55 -33.18
N LYS A 76 0.97 -3.37 -32.79
CA LYS A 76 2.24 -3.19 -32.06
C LYS A 76 2.04 -2.37 -30.79
N LEU A 77 3.04 -2.38 -29.91
CA LEU A 77 3.11 -1.45 -28.79
C LEU A 77 3.54 -0.07 -29.32
N PRO A 78 2.74 1.01 -29.11
CA PRO A 78 3.06 2.34 -29.63
C PRO A 78 4.12 3.09 -28.78
N TRP A 79 4.73 2.41 -27.84
CA TRP A 79 5.81 2.92 -26.98
C TRP A 79 7.00 1.98 -26.98
N LYS A 80 8.16 2.53 -26.62
CA LYS A 80 9.38 1.77 -26.39
C LYS A 80 9.87 2.01 -24.97
N LEU A 81 9.57 1.06 -24.08
CA LEU A 81 9.91 1.09 -22.65
C LEU A 81 10.68 -0.19 -22.27
N PRO A 82 12.02 -0.18 -22.32
CA PRO A 82 12.85 -1.29 -21.87
C PRO A 82 12.52 -1.75 -20.44
N SER A 83 12.23 -0.82 -19.54
CA SER A 83 11.86 -1.14 -18.15
C SER A 83 10.54 -1.90 -18.05
N ASP A 84 9.56 -1.61 -18.90
CA ASP A 84 8.31 -2.37 -19.00
C ASP A 84 8.56 -3.80 -19.46
N MET A 85 9.40 -3.97 -20.48
CA MET A 85 9.79 -5.29 -20.97
C MET A 85 10.55 -6.10 -19.92
N LYS A 86 11.38 -5.43 -19.11
CA LYS A 86 12.08 -6.06 -17.98
C LYS A 86 11.07 -6.50 -16.90
N PHE A 87 10.15 -5.64 -16.52
CA PHE A 87 9.09 -5.94 -15.55
C PHE A 87 8.21 -7.11 -16.02
N PHE A 88 7.75 -7.08 -17.28
CA PHE A 88 7.01 -8.18 -17.91
C PHE A 88 7.77 -9.51 -17.82
N LYS A 89 9.07 -9.50 -18.18
CA LYS A 89 9.93 -10.68 -18.12
C LYS A 89 10.06 -11.20 -16.69
N GLU A 90 10.34 -10.34 -15.74
CA GLU A 90 10.51 -10.71 -14.32
C GLU A 90 9.24 -11.29 -13.73
N VAL A 91 8.07 -10.66 -13.94
CA VAL A 91 6.78 -11.11 -13.42
C VAL A 91 6.40 -12.48 -14.00
N THR A 92 6.58 -12.67 -15.31
CA THR A 92 6.10 -13.88 -15.99
C THR A 92 7.08 -15.06 -15.94
N LEU A 93 8.38 -14.79 -15.66
CA LEU A 93 9.42 -15.81 -15.64
C LEU A 93 9.69 -16.35 -14.24
N THR A 94 9.63 -15.51 -13.20
CA THR A 94 10.04 -15.88 -11.85
C THR A 94 9.06 -16.86 -11.22
N THR A 95 9.58 -18.01 -10.76
CA THR A 95 8.86 -19.03 -10.01
C THR A 95 9.36 -19.10 -8.57
N SER A 96 8.54 -19.58 -7.67
CA SER A 96 8.94 -19.87 -6.28
C SER A 96 9.65 -21.22 -6.19
N ASP A 97 9.26 -22.15 -7.04
CA ASP A 97 9.88 -23.47 -7.19
C ASP A 97 10.75 -23.49 -8.47
N PRO A 98 12.08 -23.63 -8.35
CA PRO A 98 12.99 -23.65 -9.51
C PRO A 98 12.73 -24.81 -10.48
N ALA A 99 12.07 -25.88 -10.04
CA ALA A 99 11.72 -27.03 -10.89
C ALA A 99 10.49 -26.77 -11.77
N LYS A 100 9.74 -25.68 -11.53
CA LYS A 100 8.53 -25.32 -12.26
C LYS A 100 8.75 -24.18 -13.22
N LYS A 101 7.84 -24.06 -14.20
CA LYS A 101 7.76 -22.95 -15.15
C LYS A 101 6.44 -22.23 -14.97
N ASN A 102 6.33 -21.01 -15.46
CA ASN A 102 5.06 -20.32 -15.62
C ASN A 102 4.51 -20.54 -17.04
N ALA A 103 3.20 -20.40 -17.20
CA ALA A 103 2.53 -20.38 -18.52
C ALA A 103 2.12 -18.96 -18.87
N VAL A 104 2.22 -18.60 -20.16
CA VAL A 104 1.71 -17.34 -20.72
C VAL A 104 0.65 -17.66 -21.77
N ILE A 105 -0.54 -17.08 -21.63
CA ILE A 105 -1.67 -17.23 -22.56
C ILE A 105 -1.77 -15.97 -23.40
N MET A 106 -1.81 -16.14 -24.74
CA MET A 106 -1.92 -15.02 -25.66
C MET A 106 -2.74 -15.41 -26.90
N GLY A 107 -3.39 -14.43 -27.51
CA GLY A 107 -4.04 -14.63 -28.80
C GLY A 107 -3.05 -14.72 -29.95
N ARG A 108 -3.46 -15.35 -31.06
CA ARG A 108 -2.65 -15.51 -32.27
C ARG A 108 -1.98 -14.21 -32.74
N LYS A 109 -2.72 -13.10 -32.84
CA LYS A 109 -2.17 -11.80 -33.30
C LYS A 109 -1.04 -11.31 -32.39
N THR A 110 -1.15 -11.53 -31.07
CA THR A 110 -0.08 -11.20 -30.11
C THR A 110 1.12 -12.09 -30.32
N TRP A 111 0.92 -13.39 -30.53
CA TRP A 111 1.98 -14.32 -30.89
C TRP A 111 2.73 -13.88 -32.15
N GLU A 112 2.00 -13.52 -33.20
CA GLU A 112 2.55 -13.06 -34.49
C GLU A 112 3.33 -11.73 -34.35
N SER A 113 2.95 -10.87 -33.41
CA SER A 113 3.61 -9.58 -33.14
C SER A 113 4.94 -9.70 -32.38
N ILE A 114 5.19 -10.85 -31.73
CA ILE A 114 6.47 -11.10 -31.06
C ILE A 114 7.54 -11.38 -32.13
N PRO A 115 8.69 -10.67 -32.12
CA PRO A 115 9.79 -10.94 -33.03
C PRO A 115 10.21 -12.42 -33.00
N LEU A 116 10.57 -12.98 -34.16
CA LEU A 116 10.93 -14.40 -34.31
C LEU A 116 12.06 -14.83 -33.36
N GLU A 117 13.00 -13.96 -33.08
CA GLU A 117 14.14 -14.18 -32.17
C GLU A 117 13.72 -14.37 -30.70
N TYR A 118 12.52 -13.87 -30.32
CA TYR A 118 11.98 -14.02 -28.96
C TYR A 118 10.79 -14.97 -28.88
N ARG A 119 10.45 -15.65 -29.94
CA ARG A 119 9.29 -16.52 -30.07
C ARG A 119 9.70 -17.97 -30.30
N PRO A 120 9.34 -18.94 -29.39
CA PRO A 120 8.49 -18.78 -28.20
C PRO A 120 9.19 -17.99 -27.09
N LEU A 121 8.40 -17.33 -26.21
CA LEU A 121 8.95 -16.63 -25.04
C LEU A 121 9.72 -17.61 -24.15
N PRO A 122 11.04 -17.44 -23.98
CA PRO A 122 11.88 -18.46 -23.33
C PRO A 122 11.57 -18.63 -21.84
N GLY A 123 11.76 -19.87 -21.33
CA GLY A 123 11.58 -20.23 -19.91
C GLY A 123 10.13 -20.32 -19.45
N ARG A 124 9.16 -20.25 -20.37
CA ARG A 124 7.71 -20.30 -20.09
C ARG A 124 7.02 -21.24 -21.06
N LEU A 125 5.90 -21.84 -20.61
CA LEU A 125 4.99 -22.51 -21.53
C LEU A 125 4.16 -21.43 -22.26
N ASN A 126 4.19 -21.41 -23.59
CA ASN A 126 3.45 -20.48 -24.41
C ASN A 126 2.14 -21.13 -24.87
N VAL A 127 1.00 -20.59 -24.44
CA VAL A 127 -0.33 -21.04 -24.84
C VAL A 127 -0.91 -20.04 -25.81
N VAL A 128 -1.11 -20.46 -27.06
CA VAL A 128 -1.61 -19.59 -28.14
C VAL A 128 -3.08 -19.89 -28.41
N LEU A 129 -3.93 -18.87 -28.27
CA LEU A 129 -5.36 -19.00 -28.52
C LEU A 129 -5.69 -18.72 -29.99
N THR A 130 -6.30 -19.70 -30.65
CA THR A 130 -6.77 -19.58 -32.06
C THR A 130 -8.06 -20.37 -32.28
N ARG A 131 -8.94 -19.83 -33.10
CA ARG A 131 -10.19 -20.48 -33.55
C ARG A 131 -10.01 -21.30 -34.84
N SER A 132 -8.93 -21.12 -35.57
CA SER A 132 -8.61 -21.87 -36.79
C SER A 132 -7.62 -22.99 -36.45
N GLY A 133 -8.03 -24.24 -36.73
CA GLY A 133 -7.27 -25.44 -36.36
C GLY A 133 -6.02 -25.74 -37.22
N THR A 134 -5.67 -24.91 -38.18
CA THR A 134 -4.54 -25.11 -39.09
C THR A 134 -3.50 -24.02 -38.90
N PHE A 135 -2.49 -24.29 -38.07
CA PHE A 135 -1.35 -23.39 -37.92
C PHE A 135 -0.05 -24.18 -37.70
N ASP A 136 0.96 -23.79 -38.43
CA ASP A 136 2.35 -24.31 -38.38
C ASP A 136 3.11 -23.99 -37.09
N ILE A 137 2.38 -23.68 -36.01
CA ILE A 137 2.94 -23.37 -34.67
C ILE A 137 3.21 -24.64 -33.86
N ALA A 138 2.62 -25.77 -34.26
CA ALA A 138 2.49 -26.99 -33.45
C ALA A 138 3.80 -27.76 -33.20
N THR A 139 4.91 -27.36 -33.79
CA THR A 139 6.18 -28.10 -33.70
C THR A 139 7.23 -27.47 -32.78
N ALA A 140 6.96 -26.26 -32.24
CA ALA A 140 7.91 -25.61 -31.36
C ALA A 140 7.81 -26.16 -29.93
N GLU A 141 8.93 -26.55 -29.36
CA GLU A 141 9.01 -26.95 -27.95
C GLU A 141 8.49 -25.84 -27.03
N ASN A 142 7.74 -26.17 -25.98
CA ASN A 142 7.12 -25.23 -25.03
C ASN A 142 6.00 -24.35 -25.65
N VAL A 143 5.32 -24.81 -26.71
CA VAL A 143 4.15 -24.16 -27.29
C VAL A 143 2.96 -25.10 -27.29
N VAL A 144 1.78 -24.59 -26.91
CA VAL A 144 0.50 -25.30 -26.91
C VAL A 144 -0.57 -24.43 -27.54
N ILE A 145 -1.47 -25.04 -28.31
CA ILE A 145 -2.58 -24.36 -28.97
C ILE A 145 -3.89 -24.70 -28.24
N CYS A 146 -4.70 -23.69 -27.94
CA CYS A 146 -6.02 -23.84 -27.34
C CYS A 146 -7.05 -22.94 -28.05
N GLY A 147 -8.34 -23.27 -27.88
CA GLY A 147 -9.43 -22.52 -28.50
C GLY A 147 -9.90 -21.32 -27.67
N SER A 148 -9.74 -21.37 -26.34
CA SER A 148 -10.24 -20.34 -25.40
C SER A 148 -9.39 -20.28 -24.15
N ILE A 149 -9.61 -19.24 -23.31
CA ILE A 149 -9.00 -19.15 -21.97
C ILE A 149 -9.47 -20.35 -21.13
N ALA A 150 -10.75 -20.70 -21.14
CA ALA A 150 -11.31 -21.81 -20.37
C ALA A 150 -10.62 -23.13 -20.70
N SER A 151 -10.55 -23.50 -21.98
CA SER A 151 -9.86 -24.73 -22.41
C SER A 151 -8.36 -24.74 -22.08
N SER A 152 -7.72 -23.57 -22.05
CA SER A 152 -6.32 -23.43 -21.62
C SER A 152 -6.17 -23.74 -20.13
N LEU A 153 -7.07 -23.21 -19.29
CA LEU A 153 -7.03 -23.43 -17.85
C LEU A 153 -7.33 -24.89 -17.49
N GLU A 154 -8.29 -25.51 -18.16
CA GLU A 154 -8.57 -26.93 -18.03
C GLU A 154 -7.34 -27.79 -18.38
N LEU A 155 -6.69 -27.52 -19.53
CA LEU A 155 -5.46 -28.20 -19.92
C LEU A 155 -4.36 -28.01 -18.89
N LEU A 156 -4.16 -26.77 -18.40
CA LEU A 156 -3.12 -26.47 -17.42
C LEU A 156 -3.43 -27.02 -16.01
N ALA A 157 -4.69 -27.35 -15.72
CA ALA A 157 -5.11 -28.04 -14.51
C ALA A 157 -4.87 -29.56 -14.58
N ALA A 158 -4.80 -30.13 -15.78
CA ALA A 158 -4.58 -31.53 -16.00
C ALA A 158 -3.08 -31.94 -15.97
N SER A 159 -2.80 -33.23 -15.76
CA SER A 159 -1.45 -33.78 -15.89
C SER A 159 -0.99 -33.74 -17.35
N PRO A 160 0.31 -33.46 -17.63
CA PRO A 160 1.41 -33.22 -16.69
C PRO A 160 1.56 -31.74 -16.22
N TYR A 161 0.76 -30.83 -16.76
CA TYR A 161 0.94 -29.38 -16.55
C TYR A 161 0.66 -28.94 -15.11
N CYS A 162 -0.28 -29.58 -14.42
CA CYS A 162 -0.59 -29.26 -13.01
C CYS A 162 0.62 -29.41 -12.08
N LEU A 163 1.56 -30.29 -12.42
CA LEU A 163 2.79 -30.53 -11.65
C LEU A 163 3.94 -29.61 -12.05
N SER A 164 4.01 -29.23 -13.34
CA SER A 164 5.16 -28.51 -13.94
C SER A 164 4.95 -26.99 -14.09
N ILE A 165 3.68 -26.53 -14.07
CA ILE A 165 3.36 -25.11 -14.20
C ILE A 165 2.98 -24.53 -12.84
N GLU A 166 3.67 -23.44 -12.43
CA GLU A 166 3.39 -22.75 -11.18
C GLU A 166 2.26 -21.72 -11.33
N LYS A 167 2.45 -20.70 -12.15
CA LYS A 167 1.49 -19.60 -12.36
C LYS A 167 1.11 -19.46 -13.82
N VAL A 168 -0.07 -18.90 -14.07
CA VAL A 168 -0.61 -18.64 -15.40
C VAL A 168 -0.82 -17.16 -15.60
N PHE A 169 -0.31 -16.60 -16.70
CA PHE A 169 -0.43 -15.19 -17.04
C PHE A 169 -1.11 -14.99 -18.38
N VAL A 170 -2.16 -14.18 -18.43
CA VAL A 170 -2.78 -13.71 -19.68
C VAL A 170 -2.09 -12.39 -20.08
N ILE A 171 -1.49 -12.38 -21.29
CA ILE A 171 -0.63 -11.27 -21.73
C ILE A 171 -1.13 -10.50 -22.95
N GLY A 172 -2.26 -10.91 -23.54
CA GLY A 172 -2.84 -10.19 -24.66
C GLY A 172 -3.44 -11.10 -25.74
N GLY A 173 -4.00 -10.57 -26.89
CA GLY A 173 -4.26 -9.16 -27.20
C GLY A 173 -5.56 -8.62 -26.62
N GLY A 174 -5.98 -7.47 -27.12
CA GLY A 174 -7.11 -6.71 -26.57
C GLY A 174 -8.40 -7.49 -26.41
N GLN A 175 -8.76 -8.37 -27.35
CA GLN A 175 -9.95 -9.22 -27.23
C GLN A 175 -9.82 -10.19 -26.04
N ILE A 176 -8.67 -10.86 -25.91
CA ILE A 176 -8.39 -11.82 -24.83
C ILE A 176 -8.37 -11.11 -23.47
N LEU A 177 -7.76 -9.91 -23.41
CA LEU A 177 -7.71 -9.13 -22.17
C LEU A 177 -9.10 -8.63 -21.75
N ARG A 178 -9.96 -8.22 -22.68
CA ARG A 178 -11.35 -7.83 -22.37
C ARG A 178 -12.14 -8.97 -21.75
N GLU A 179 -11.97 -10.19 -22.26
CA GLU A 179 -12.58 -11.39 -21.71
C GLU A 179 -11.98 -11.72 -20.32
N ALA A 180 -10.65 -11.69 -20.22
CA ALA A 180 -9.93 -12.08 -19.01
C ALA A 180 -10.14 -11.14 -17.81
N LEU A 181 -10.21 -9.81 -18.02
CA LEU A 181 -10.34 -8.81 -16.94
C LEU A 181 -11.62 -8.99 -16.13
N ASN A 182 -12.72 -9.37 -16.76
CA ASN A 182 -14.04 -9.48 -16.11
C ASN A 182 -14.32 -10.90 -15.59
N ALA A 183 -13.51 -11.88 -15.93
CA ALA A 183 -13.75 -13.26 -15.54
C ALA A 183 -13.36 -13.52 -14.06
N PRO A 184 -14.09 -14.39 -13.33
CA PRO A 184 -13.86 -14.67 -11.91
C PRO A 184 -12.52 -15.36 -11.64
N GLY A 185 -11.91 -16.00 -12.63
CA GLY A 185 -10.60 -16.67 -12.53
C GLY A 185 -9.39 -15.74 -12.51
N CYS A 186 -9.57 -14.42 -12.70
CA CYS A 186 -8.48 -13.46 -12.63
C CYS A 186 -8.20 -13.07 -11.18
N ASP A 187 -7.04 -13.46 -10.62
CA ASP A 187 -6.66 -13.18 -9.23
C ASP A 187 -5.91 -11.85 -9.09
N ALA A 188 -5.13 -11.43 -10.11
CA ALA A 188 -4.37 -10.19 -10.09
C ALA A 188 -4.16 -9.59 -11.48
N ILE A 189 -3.91 -8.28 -11.49
CA ILE A 189 -3.57 -7.49 -12.67
C ILE A 189 -2.27 -6.74 -12.40
N HIS A 190 -1.21 -7.09 -13.12
CA HIS A 190 0.07 -6.38 -13.12
C HIS A 190 0.06 -5.39 -14.29
N MET A 191 -0.11 -4.12 -13.99
CA MET A 191 -0.30 -3.07 -14.98
C MET A 191 0.88 -2.10 -15.01
N THR A 192 1.48 -1.89 -16.18
CA THR A 192 2.31 -0.72 -16.43
C THR A 192 1.39 0.42 -16.85
N LYS A 193 1.19 1.39 -15.95
CA LYS A 193 0.41 2.59 -16.22
C LYS A 193 1.26 3.59 -16.96
N ILE A 194 0.87 3.93 -18.19
CA ILE A 194 1.53 4.94 -19.02
C ILE A 194 0.74 6.24 -18.88
N GLU A 195 1.37 7.26 -18.30
CA GLU A 195 0.72 8.53 -17.98
C GLU A 195 0.74 9.51 -19.14
N SER A 196 1.54 9.23 -20.18
CA SER A 196 1.62 10.01 -21.40
C SER A 196 0.42 9.76 -22.32
N SER A 197 -0.03 10.80 -23.02
CA SER A 197 -1.07 10.67 -24.05
C SER A 197 -0.44 10.09 -25.31
N ILE A 198 -0.72 8.83 -25.59
CA ILE A 198 -0.22 8.10 -26.77
C ILE A 198 -1.42 7.60 -27.55
N GLU A 199 -1.41 7.81 -28.86
CA GLU A 199 -2.48 7.36 -29.74
C GLU A 199 -2.52 5.83 -29.83
N CYS A 200 -3.71 5.27 -29.59
CA CYS A 200 -3.98 3.83 -29.63
C CYS A 200 -5.25 3.55 -30.44
N ASP A 201 -5.32 2.36 -31.05
CA ASP A 201 -6.51 1.81 -31.73
C ASP A 201 -7.15 0.63 -30.98
N THR A 202 -6.39 0.05 -30.06
CA THR A 202 -6.81 -1.10 -29.25
C THR A 202 -6.89 -0.72 -27.79
N PHE A 203 -8.05 -0.96 -27.17
CA PHE A 203 -8.35 -0.56 -25.79
C PHE A 203 -8.88 -1.74 -24.98
N ILE A 204 -8.72 -1.68 -23.65
CA ILE A 204 -9.29 -2.60 -22.67
C ILE A 204 -10.20 -1.84 -21.69
N PRO A 205 -11.11 -2.52 -20.99
CA PRO A 205 -11.90 -1.90 -19.92
C PRO A 205 -11.01 -1.36 -18.81
N ALA A 206 -11.48 -0.33 -18.11
CA ALA A 206 -10.86 0.11 -16.88
C ALA A 206 -10.89 -1.02 -15.83
N VAL A 207 -9.89 -1.03 -14.94
CA VAL A 207 -9.88 -1.97 -13.82
C VAL A 207 -11.04 -1.63 -12.89
N ASP A 208 -11.87 -2.63 -12.59
CA ASP A 208 -12.98 -2.47 -11.66
C ASP A 208 -12.46 -2.38 -10.22
N THR A 209 -12.45 -1.16 -9.68
CA THR A 209 -11.99 -0.87 -8.32
C THR A 209 -12.96 -1.35 -7.24
N SER A 210 -14.14 -1.87 -7.57
CA SER A 210 -15.02 -2.55 -6.63
C SER A 210 -14.62 -4.00 -6.36
N VAL A 211 -13.79 -4.57 -7.24
CA VAL A 211 -13.35 -5.97 -7.23
C VAL A 211 -11.86 -6.10 -7.02
N PHE A 212 -11.07 -5.20 -7.63
CA PHE A 212 -9.62 -5.23 -7.61
C PHE A 212 -9.04 -4.09 -6.79
N PHE A 213 -8.19 -4.43 -5.82
CA PHE A 213 -7.59 -3.48 -4.90
C PHE A 213 -6.09 -3.40 -5.11
N PRO A 214 -5.49 -2.21 -4.96
CA PRO A 214 -4.06 -2.04 -5.13
C PRO A 214 -3.30 -2.81 -4.04
N TRP A 215 -2.31 -3.59 -4.48
CA TRP A 215 -1.35 -4.28 -3.65
C TRP A 215 -0.02 -3.53 -3.61
N TYR A 216 0.40 -3.00 -4.74
CA TYR A 216 1.67 -2.33 -4.93
C TYR A 216 1.55 -1.31 -6.07
N SER A 217 2.19 -0.17 -5.91
CA SER A 217 2.47 0.79 -6.99
C SER A 217 3.92 1.25 -6.90
N SER A 218 4.61 1.36 -8.03
CA SER A 218 5.97 1.90 -8.06
C SER A 218 5.95 3.42 -8.13
N PHE A 219 7.06 4.08 -7.74
CA PHE A 219 7.25 5.48 -8.09
C PHE A 219 7.14 5.68 -9.60
N PRO A 220 6.51 6.77 -10.06
CA PRO A 220 6.53 7.14 -11.46
C PRO A 220 7.98 7.33 -11.93
N SER A 221 8.29 6.73 -13.07
CA SER A 221 9.58 6.83 -13.72
C SER A 221 9.42 7.42 -15.11
N VAL A 222 10.46 8.02 -15.66
CA VAL A 222 10.47 8.57 -17.01
C VAL A 222 11.54 7.85 -17.82
N GLU A 223 11.14 7.29 -18.96
CA GLU A 223 12.03 6.64 -19.92
C GLU A 223 11.56 7.00 -21.34
N ASN A 224 12.47 7.45 -22.20
CA ASN A 224 12.16 7.92 -23.54
C ASN A 224 11.04 8.98 -23.60
N ASN A 225 11.04 9.92 -22.66
CA ASN A 225 10.02 10.97 -22.47
C ASN A 225 8.60 10.43 -22.16
N ILE A 226 8.49 9.18 -21.77
CA ILE A 226 7.24 8.55 -21.36
C ILE A 226 7.28 8.37 -19.84
N ARG A 227 6.31 8.98 -19.15
CA ARG A 227 6.12 8.77 -17.72
C ARG A 227 5.25 7.53 -17.51
N TYR A 228 5.69 6.65 -16.62
CA TYR A 228 5.00 5.38 -16.33
C TYR A 228 5.23 4.95 -14.89
N SER A 229 4.35 4.08 -14.39
CA SER A 229 4.49 3.40 -13.10
C SER A 229 4.01 1.94 -13.21
N PHE A 230 4.48 1.08 -12.31
CA PHE A 230 4.02 -0.30 -12.21
C PHE A 230 3.01 -0.42 -11.07
N THR A 231 1.81 -0.91 -11.34
CA THR A 231 0.79 -1.12 -10.31
C THR A 231 0.29 -2.56 -10.37
N THR A 232 0.25 -3.22 -9.23
CA THR A 232 -0.40 -4.54 -9.11
C THR A 232 -1.70 -4.40 -8.33
N TYR A 233 -2.77 -4.90 -8.92
CA TYR A 233 -4.08 -5.03 -8.29
C TYR A 233 -4.33 -6.49 -7.95
N VAL A 234 -5.01 -6.77 -6.84
CA VAL A 234 -5.44 -8.11 -6.41
C VAL A 234 -6.94 -8.17 -6.26
N ARG A 235 -7.52 -9.31 -6.64
CA ARG A 235 -8.95 -9.56 -6.41
C ARG A 235 -9.18 -9.91 -4.95
N VAL A 236 -10.10 -9.21 -4.29
CA VAL A 236 -10.55 -9.54 -2.93
C VAL A 236 -11.92 -10.23 -3.02
N LYS A 237 -11.96 -11.51 -2.65
CA LYS A 237 -13.21 -12.28 -2.59
C LYS A 237 -13.94 -11.89 -1.31
N ASN A 238 -15.07 -11.22 -1.42
CA ASN A 238 -15.96 -11.00 -0.28
C ASN A 238 -16.61 -12.33 0.10
N SER A 239 -16.29 -12.86 1.28
CA SER A 239 -16.83 -14.11 1.82
C SER A 239 -18.33 -14.07 2.19
N THR A 240 -19.00 -12.95 1.95
CA THR A 240 -20.41 -12.73 2.33
C THR A 240 -21.42 -12.92 1.18
N ALA A 241 -21.00 -13.08 -0.07
CA ALA A 241 -21.94 -13.17 -1.20
C ALA A 241 -22.39 -14.61 -1.54
N GLU A 242 -21.66 -15.64 -1.14
CA GLU A 242 -21.99 -17.03 -1.48
C GLU A 242 -22.84 -17.75 -0.45
N SER A 243 -23.06 -17.19 0.76
CA SER A 243 -23.87 -17.81 1.81
C SER A 243 -25.34 -17.34 1.88
N LEU A 244 -25.76 -16.41 1.01
CA LEU A 244 -27.12 -15.84 1.04
C LEU A 244 -28.11 -16.47 0.06
N SER A 245 -27.74 -17.51 -0.70
CA SER A 245 -28.67 -18.16 -1.63
C SER A 245 -29.32 -19.46 -1.14
N GLN A 246 -29.02 -19.92 0.06
CA GLN A 246 -29.71 -21.09 0.65
C GLN A 246 -29.82 -20.95 2.18
N THR A 247 -30.79 -20.22 2.66
CA THR A 247 -31.60 -20.62 3.84
C THR A 247 -32.64 -19.53 4.15
N ASN A 248 -33.88 -19.86 3.93
CA ASN A 248 -35.06 -19.16 4.52
C ASN A 248 -35.06 -19.36 6.03
N GLY A 249 -35.06 -18.25 6.77
CA GLY A 249 -35.70 -18.17 8.10
C GLY A 249 -34.83 -18.60 9.28
N LYS A 250 -34.16 -17.65 9.88
CA LYS A 250 -34.17 -17.33 11.32
C LYS A 250 -33.00 -16.40 11.63
N ILE A 251 -33.31 -15.18 11.97
CA ILE A 251 -32.34 -14.21 12.53
C ILE A 251 -32.03 -14.70 13.94
N SER A 252 -30.79 -15.15 14.16
CA SER A 252 -30.19 -15.31 15.48
C SER A 252 -28.96 -14.40 15.53
N ASP A 253 -29.01 -13.45 16.48
CA ASP A 253 -27.91 -12.56 16.85
C ASP A 253 -26.73 -13.38 17.40
N ASN A 254 -25.86 -13.85 16.55
CA ASN A 254 -24.52 -14.31 16.93
C ASN A 254 -23.54 -13.99 15.78
N CYS A 255 -23.15 -12.71 15.70
CA CYS A 255 -22.09 -12.25 14.81
C CYS A 255 -20.73 -12.42 15.50
N SER A 256 -20.23 -13.65 15.56
CA SER A 256 -18.87 -13.97 16.03
C SER A 256 -18.21 -15.07 15.19
N ASP A 257 -18.19 -14.90 13.86
CA ASP A 257 -17.25 -15.60 13.00
C ASP A 257 -16.56 -14.57 12.09
N SER A 258 -15.53 -13.92 12.65
CA SER A 258 -14.58 -13.15 11.88
C SER A 258 -13.87 -14.12 10.93
N ALA A 259 -14.21 -14.09 9.64
CA ALA A 259 -13.49 -14.81 8.61
C ALA A 259 -12.00 -14.53 8.78
N LYS A 260 -11.25 -15.51 9.28
CA LYS A 260 -9.80 -15.42 9.48
C LYS A 260 -9.17 -15.13 8.14
N PHE A 261 -8.50 -13.99 8.03
CA PHE A 261 -7.72 -13.64 6.85
C PHE A 261 -6.65 -14.70 6.63
N ASP A 262 -6.79 -15.47 5.57
CA ASP A 262 -5.84 -16.52 5.20
C ASP A 262 -4.81 -15.95 4.23
N VAL A 263 -3.59 -15.79 4.73
CA VAL A 263 -2.43 -15.32 3.94
C VAL A 263 -2.16 -16.21 2.73
N LYS A 264 -2.50 -17.49 2.80
CA LYS A 264 -2.37 -18.41 1.65
C LYS A 264 -3.18 -17.94 0.45
N LYS A 265 -4.21 -17.09 0.66
CA LYS A 265 -5.02 -16.51 -0.41
C LYS A 265 -4.25 -15.59 -1.37
N PHE A 266 -3.08 -15.04 -0.97
CA PHE A 266 -2.24 -14.20 -1.84
C PHE A 266 -0.92 -14.86 -2.26
N SER A 267 -0.73 -16.14 -1.95
CA SER A 267 0.43 -16.94 -2.39
C SER A 267 0.52 -17.06 -3.92
N PHE A 268 -0.56 -16.72 -4.64
CA PHE A 268 -0.57 -16.66 -6.10
C PHE A 268 0.31 -15.53 -6.65
N LEU A 269 0.55 -14.43 -5.89
CA LEU A 269 1.40 -13.35 -6.37
C LEU A 269 2.86 -13.81 -6.56
N PRO A 270 3.55 -13.30 -7.61
CA PRO A 270 4.99 -13.46 -7.70
C PRO A 270 5.68 -12.91 -6.45
N LYS A 271 6.66 -13.65 -5.90
CA LYS A 271 7.37 -13.26 -4.67
C LYS A 271 7.90 -11.82 -4.73
N MET A 272 8.48 -11.44 -5.86
CA MET A 272 9.00 -10.10 -6.10
C MET A 272 7.94 -8.99 -6.02
N ILE A 273 6.67 -9.29 -6.31
CA ILE A 273 5.55 -8.34 -6.18
C ILE A 273 5.02 -8.35 -4.76
N PHE A 274 4.90 -9.54 -4.17
CA PHE A 274 4.45 -9.70 -2.79
C PHE A 274 5.33 -8.88 -1.82
N GLU A 275 6.64 -8.93 -1.97
CA GLU A 275 7.62 -8.25 -1.12
C GLU A 275 7.74 -6.73 -1.39
N LYS A 276 7.11 -6.21 -2.45
CA LYS A 276 7.07 -4.78 -2.78
C LYS A 276 5.93 -3.99 -2.14
N HIS A 277 5.08 -4.63 -1.34
CA HIS A 277 4.03 -3.91 -0.64
C HIS A 277 4.62 -2.79 0.23
N GLU A 278 4.09 -1.57 0.12
CA GLU A 278 4.70 -0.36 0.73
C GLU A 278 4.74 -0.42 2.27
N GLU A 279 3.83 -1.16 2.89
CA GLU A 279 3.85 -1.38 4.35
C GLU A 279 5.16 -2.02 4.83
N TYR A 280 5.86 -2.77 3.96
CA TYR A 280 7.17 -3.31 4.31
C TYR A 280 8.23 -2.23 4.54
N LEU A 281 8.08 -1.02 4.00
CA LEU A 281 9.01 0.09 4.30
C LEU A 281 8.94 0.46 5.78
N TYR A 282 7.74 0.56 6.32
CA TYR A 282 7.53 0.81 7.74
C TYR A 282 7.95 -0.40 8.59
N LEU A 283 7.53 -1.62 8.24
CA LEU A 283 7.86 -2.83 8.98
C LEU A 283 9.37 -3.06 9.06
N ARG A 284 10.10 -2.86 7.96
CA ARG A 284 11.57 -2.95 7.93
C ARG A 284 12.24 -1.88 8.80
N LEU A 285 11.70 -0.66 8.84
CA LEU A 285 12.22 0.38 9.72
C LEU A 285 12.01 0.01 11.19
N VAL A 286 10.85 -0.54 11.55
CA VAL A 286 10.57 -1.06 12.90
C VAL A 286 11.55 -2.18 13.26
N GLU A 287 11.73 -3.17 12.38
CA GLU A 287 12.65 -4.29 12.57
C GLU A 287 14.10 -3.82 12.74
N ASP A 288 14.53 -2.88 11.90
CA ASP A 288 15.88 -2.31 11.93
C ASP A 288 16.15 -1.55 13.24
N ILE A 289 15.19 -0.77 13.72
CA ILE A 289 15.34 -0.05 15.00
C ILE A 289 15.34 -1.02 16.18
N ILE A 290 14.49 -2.04 16.18
CA ILE A 290 14.49 -3.05 17.25
C ILE A 290 15.82 -3.81 17.28
N SER A 291 16.42 -4.09 16.13
CA SER A 291 17.63 -4.90 16.01
C SER A 291 18.92 -4.09 16.17
N ASN A 292 18.95 -2.86 15.65
CA ASN A 292 20.16 -2.05 15.49
C ASN A 292 20.05 -0.64 16.08
N GLY A 293 18.94 -0.29 16.74
CA GLY A 293 18.71 1.04 17.30
C GLY A 293 19.61 1.30 18.51
N THR A 294 19.99 2.55 18.68
CA THR A 294 20.73 3.02 19.85
C THR A 294 19.79 3.17 21.03
N SER A 295 20.14 2.59 22.17
CA SER A 295 19.38 2.76 23.42
C SER A 295 19.54 4.19 23.92
N LYS A 296 18.41 4.82 24.28
CA LYS A 296 18.37 6.16 24.86
C LYS A 296 17.36 6.21 26.01
N ASP A 297 17.70 6.98 27.02
CA ASP A 297 16.73 7.39 28.03
C ASP A 297 15.78 8.42 27.43
N ASP A 298 14.57 8.46 27.93
CA ASP A 298 13.55 9.43 27.55
C ASP A 298 12.89 10.09 28.77
N ILE A 299 12.17 11.17 28.54
CA ILE A 299 11.55 11.95 29.62
C ILE A 299 10.48 11.17 30.40
N THR A 300 9.96 10.07 29.86
CA THR A 300 8.98 9.20 30.52
C THR A 300 9.62 8.13 31.39
N GLY A 301 10.94 7.95 31.31
CA GLY A 301 11.66 6.89 32.00
C GLY A 301 11.40 5.48 31.44
N THR A 302 10.66 5.36 30.32
CA THR A 302 10.40 4.06 29.68
C THR A 302 11.64 3.55 28.95
N GLY A 303 12.45 4.45 28.37
CA GLY A 303 13.58 4.15 27.50
C GLY A 303 13.14 3.83 26.06
N THR A 304 14.03 4.09 25.13
CA THR A 304 13.78 3.90 23.68
C THR A 304 14.96 3.24 22.98
N LEU A 305 14.69 2.55 21.87
CA LEU A 305 15.64 2.25 20.81
C LEU A 305 15.43 3.27 19.69
N SER A 306 16.48 3.92 19.22
CA SER A 306 16.37 5.07 18.32
C SER A 306 17.35 5.00 17.16
N LYS A 307 16.92 5.57 16.01
CA LYS A 307 17.73 5.80 14.82
C LYS A 307 17.46 7.19 14.28
N PHE A 308 18.50 7.91 13.86
CA PHE A 308 18.38 9.28 13.37
C PHE A 308 18.44 9.33 11.84
N GLY A 309 17.59 10.19 11.25
CA GLY A 309 17.65 10.48 9.81
C GLY A 309 17.02 9.39 8.95
N CYS A 310 15.77 9.02 9.21
CA CYS A 310 15.03 8.02 8.44
C CYS A 310 14.05 8.68 7.46
N GLN A 311 13.74 7.96 6.38
CA GLN A 311 12.75 8.39 5.40
C GLN A 311 11.86 7.20 5.02
N LEU A 312 10.55 7.44 5.00
CA LEU A 312 9.54 6.55 4.45
C LEU A 312 8.89 7.28 3.28
N ALA A 313 8.77 6.62 2.15
CA ALA A 313 8.08 7.18 1.00
C ALA A 313 6.93 6.24 0.64
N CYS A 314 5.70 6.71 0.83
CA CYS A 314 4.48 6.02 0.44
C CYS A 314 3.98 6.59 -0.87
N ILE A 315 3.88 5.74 -1.88
CA ILE A 315 3.46 6.12 -3.21
C ILE A 315 1.93 6.19 -3.24
N HIS A 316 1.44 7.21 -3.90
CA HIS A 316 0.02 7.55 -3.92
C HIS A 316 -0.52 7.58 -2.48
N SER A 317 -1.06 8.66 -2.07
CA SER A 317 -1.74 8.86 -0.79
C SER A 317 -2.90 7.87 -0.55
N LEU A 318 -2.71 6.64 -1.00
CA LEU A 318 -3.40 5.47 -0.49
C LEU A 318 -3.08 5.49 0.99
N ILE A 319 -4.08 5.74 1.78
CA ILE A 319 -3.96 5.77 3.22
C ILE A 319 -3.32 4.46 3.62
N CYS A 320 -1.99 4.48 3.87
CA CYS A 320 -1.23 3.36 4.40
C CYS A 320 -1.69 3.10 5.83
N THR A 321 -2.92 2.67 6.02
CA THR A 321 -3.53 2.46 7.34
C THR A 321 -3.57 1.02 7.73
N HIS A 322 -2.87 0.17 6.96
CA HIS A 322 -2.79 -1.24 7.30
C HIS A 322 -1.87 -1.57 8.44
N THR A 323 -0.98 -0.69 8.79
CA THR A 323 -0.20 -0.94 9.97
C THR A 323 -1.15 -1.08 11.13
N SER A 324 -1.89 -2.18 11.15
CA SER A 324 -2.58 -2.72 12.31
C SER A 324 -2.91 -1.73 13.38
N VAL A 325 -2.96 -0.56 12.98
CA VAL A 325 -3.17 0.50 13.88
C VAL A 325 -4.59 0.43 14.24
N LEU A 326 -4.51 -0.44 14.96
CA LEU A 326 -4.30 -0.31 16.33
C LEU A 326 -5.41 0.39 17.03
N LEU A 327 -6.06 1.37 16.57
CA LEU A 327 -6.78 2.15 17.55
C LEU A 327 -8.20 2.52 17.19
N PHE A 328 -8.59 2.44 15.96
CA PHE A 328 -9.90 3.03 15.67
C PHE A 328 -10.81 2.14 14.83
N HIS A 329 -11.83 1.71 15.47
CA HIS A 329 -13.07 1.25 14.83
C HIS A 329 -13.40 2.16 13.64
N ARG A 330 -13.81 1.59 12.52
CA ARG A 330 -14.25 2.24 11.26
C ARG A 330 -14.99 3.58 11.47
N LYS A 331 -15.75 3.71 12.56
CA LYS A 331 -16.55 4.86 12.96
C LYS A 331 -15.74 6.06 13.48
N TYR A 332 -14.49 5.86 13.94
CA TYR A 332 -13.70 6.91 14.59
C TYR A 332 -12.53 7.41 13.76
N PHE A 333 -12.16 6.71 12.67
CA PHE A 333 -11.01 7.05 11.85
C PHE A 333 -11.12 8.48 11.27
N GLY A 334 -12.22 8.81 10.60
CA GLY A 334 -12.45 10.15 10.06
C GLY A 334 -12.53 11.23 11.15
N GLU A 335 -13.22 10.94 12.26
CA GLU A 335 -13.35 11.92 13.36
C GLU A 335 -12.02 12.28 14.02
N VAL A 336 -11.14 11.32 14.24
CA VAL A 336 -9.85 11.56 14.90
C VAL A 336 -8.87 12.25 13.96
N LEU A 337 -8.84 11.89 12.69
CA LEU A 337 -8.00 12.56 11.69
C LEU A 337 -8.42 14.03 11.51
N LEU A 338 -9.70 14.29 11.36
CA LEU A 338 -10.21 15.66 11.20
C LEU A 338 -9.92 16.53 12.45
N ARG A 339 -9.86 15.95 13.64
CA ARG A 339 -9.50 16.67 14.88
C ARG A 339 -8.11 17.24 14.89
N ASN A 340 -7.15 16.54 14.31
CA ASN A 340 -5.77 17.01 14.26
C ASN A 340 -5.57 18.15 13.27
N PHE A 341 -6.47 18.30 12.28
CA PHE A 341 -6.28 19.24 11.19
C PHE A 341 -7.12 20.50 11.26
N PHE A 342 -8.34 20.42 11.83
CA PHE A 342 -9.27 21.56 11.82
C PHE A 342 -9.37 22.19 13.22
N GLY A 343 -8.77 23.39 13.35
CA GLY A 343 -8.75 24.15 14.59
C GLY A 343 -10.11 24.52 15.17
N SER A 344 -10.10 24.78 16.39
CA SER A 344 -10.97 25.25 17.46
C SER A 344 -12.49 25.12 17.37
N SER A 345 -13.24 25.53 16.34
CA SER A 345 -14.71 25.54 16.42
C SER A 345 -15.39 24.18 16.22
N VAL A 346 -14.93 23.39 15.24
CA VAL A 346 -15.43 22.02 14.99
C VAL A 346 -14.86 21.05 16.02
N VAL A 347 -13.60 21.25 16.43
CA VAL A 347 -12.94 20.47 17.48
C VAL A 347 -13.63 20.62 18.83
N GLN A 348 -14.11 21.81 19.21
CA GLN A 348 -14.80 22.03 20.47
C GLN A 348 -16.15 21.32 20.56
N GLN A 349 -16.95 21.34 19.49
CA GLN A 349 -18.20 20.59 19.47
C GLN A 349 -17.95 19.07 19.55
N MET A 350 -16.89 18.59 18.93
CA MET A 350 -16.48 17.19 18.99
C MET A 350 -15.83 16.80 20.33
N LEU A 351 -15.01 17.64 20.94
CA LEU A 351 -14.46 17.41 22.29
C LEU A 351 -15.56 17.28 23.35
N ARG A 352 -16.63 18.10 23.28
CA ARG A 352 -17.78 17.96 24.17
C ARG A 352 -18.53 16.61 24.00
N SER A 353 -18.60 16.08 22.78
CA SER A 353 -19.18 14.73 22.56
C SER A 353 -18.25 13.61 22.99
N PHE A 354 -16.93 13.85 23.02
CA PHE A 354 -15.91 12.90 23.46
C PHE A 354 -15.77 12.87 24.98
N ARG A 355 -15.93 13.99 25.69
CA ARG A 355 -15.98 14.01 27.17
C ARG A 355 -16.98 13.01 27.73
N ARG A 356 -18.13 12.82 27.06
CA ARG A 356 -19.13 11.82 27.49
C ARG A 356 -18.74 10.37 27.23
N ARG A 357 -17.77 10.10 26.31
CA ARG A 357 -17.33 8.73 25.92
C ARG A 357 -15.91 8.38 26.33
N ALA A 358 -15.02 9.35 26.54
CA ALA A 358 -13.65 9.15 27.02
C ALA A 358 -13.57 8.82 28.51
N PHE A 359 -14.66 8.99 29.25
CA PHE A 359 -14.77 8.50 30.63
C PHE A 359 -14.54 6.99 30.75
N THR A 360 -14.67 6.25 29.64
CA THR A 360 -14.33 4.81 29.58
C THR A 360 -12.85 4.55 29.32
N TYR A 361 -12.04 5.58 28.98
CA TYR A 361 -10.59 5.49 28.76
C TYR A 361 -9.85 6.41 29.74
N GLY A 362 -10.14 6.28 31.02
CA GLY A 362 -9.69 7.13 32.14
C GLY A 362 -8.19 7.28 32.35
N MET A 363 -7.34 6.89 31.38
CA MET A 363 -5.88 6.99 31.51
C MET A 363 -5.25 8.14 30.69
N ALA A 364 -5.86 8.59 29.60
CA ALA A 364 -5.29 9.69 28.81
C ALA A 364 -5.42 11.06 29.48
N MET A 365 -6.46 11.26 30.30
CA MET A 365 -6.76 12.52 30.96
C MET A 365 -5.86 12.83 32.16
N HIS A 366 -5.43 11.81 32.90
CA HIS A 366 -4.52 11.99 34.04
C HIS A 366 -3.11 12.42 33.59
N GLN A 367 -2.74 12.13 32.36
CA GLN A 367 -1.45 12.43 31.75
C GLN A 367 -1.37 13.86 31.20
N GLU A 368 -2.45 14.38 30.60
CA GLU A 368 -2.53 15.79 30.19
C GLU A 368 -2.38 16.72 31.40
N THR A 369 -3.03 16.40 32.51
CA THR A 369 -2.94 17.19 33.74
C THR A 369 -1.53 17.18 34.35
N THR A 370 -0.84 16.04 34.28
CA THR A 370 0.53 15.90 34.78
C THR A 370 1.54 16.61 33.88
N LEU A 371 1.39 16.53 32.55
CA LEU A 371 2.22 17.25 31.58
C LEU A 371 2.05 18.77 31.71
N ILE A 372 0.82 19.25 31.79
CA ILE A 372 0.49 20.68 31.93
C ILE A 372 1.06 21.24 33.25
N GLY A 373 0.97 20.48 34.34
CA GLY A 373 1.54 20.86 35.64
C GLY A 373 3.06 20.98 35.62
N ASN A 374 3.73 20.04 34.96
CA ASN A 374 5.21 19.97 34.93
C ASN A 374 5.86 21.08 34.06
N ILE A 375 5.13 21.65 33.10
CA ILE A 375 5.65 22.72 32.21
C ILE A 375 5.16 24.12 32.58
N GLY A 376 4.54 24.30 33.76
CA GLY A 376 4.11 25.60 34.28
C GLY A 376 2.87 26.18 33.58
N LEU A 377 2.01 25.33 33.01
CA LEU A 377 0.75 25.71 32.37
C LEU A 377 -0.48 25.29 33.21
N ALA A 378 -0.29 25.11 34.53
CA ALA A 378 -1.31 24.62 35.46
C ALA A 378 -2.59 25.51 35.54
N ASP A 379 -2.47 26.78 35.17
CA ASP A 379 -3.60 27.75 35.21
C ASP A 379 -4.53 27.63 33.99
N ARG A 380 -4.22 26.75 33.03
CA ARG A 380 -5.07 26.56 31.85
C ARG A 380 -6.21 25.61 32.11
N GLU A 381 -7.30 25.84 31.38
CA GLU A 381 -8.43 24.91 31.35
C GLU A 381 -8.01 23.57 30.78
N GLU A 382 -8.54 22.48 31.36
CA GLU A 382 -8.35 21.11 30.87
C GLU A 382 -8.71 20.99 29.39
N GLY A 383 -7.75 20.47 28.57
CA GLY A 383 -7.88 20.36 27.12
C GLY A 383 -7.34 21.57 26.34
N ASP A 384 -6.86 22.64 27.00
CA ASP A 384 -6.16 23.74 26.36
C ASP A 384 -4.67 23.42 26.20
N LEU A 385 -4.31 22.89 25.03
CA LEU A 385 -2.92 22.55 24.68
C LEU A 385 -2.09 23.77 24.22
N GLY A 386 -2.70 24.94 24.14
CA GLY A 386 -2.06 26.15 23.60
C GLY A 386 -2.05 26.22 22.06
N PRO A 387 -1.20 27.11 21.50
CA PRO A 387 -1.19 27.41 20.06
C PRO A 387 -0.46 26.32 19.25
N VAL A 388 -0.93 25.05 19.32
CA VAL A 388 -0.33 23.90 18.64
C VAL A 388 -0.94 23.67 17.25
N TYR A 389 -0.23 22.97 16.37
CA TYR A 389 -0.66 22.45 15.06
C TYR A 389 -1.66 23.33 14.29
N GLY A 390 -2.97 23.05 14.37
CA GLY A 390 -4.01 23.74 13.63
C GLY A 390 -4.08 25.24 13.92
N PHE A 391 -3.75 25.67 15.14
CA PHE A 391 -3.63 27.11 15.44
C PHE A 391 -2.51 27.74 14.61
N GLN A 392 -1.32 27.12 14.56
CA GLN A 392 -0.21 27.62 13.76
C GLN A 392 -0.53 27.59 12.25
N TRP A 393 -1.29 26.61 11.78
CA TRP A 393 -1.66 26.53 10.36
C TRP A 393 -2.66 27.60 9.93
N ARG A 394 -3.58 28.00 10.84
CA ARG A 394 -4.67 28.92 10.51
C ARG A 394 -4.47 30.34 11.02
N HIS A 395 -3.62 30.53 12.05
CA HIS A 395 -3.48 31.78 12.78
C HIS A 395 -2.01 32.09 13.14
N PHE A 396 -1.06 31.77 12.24
CA PHE A 396 0.37 31.95 12.51
C PHE A 396 0.71 33.40 12.86
N GLY A 397 1.34 33.59 14.03
CA GLY A 397 1.69 34.93 14.53
C GLY A 397 0.56 35.67 15.26
N ALA A 398 -0.64 35.11 15.35
CA ALA A 398 -1.67 35.66 16.23
C ALA A 398 -1.30 35.39 17.70
N ARG A 399 -1.66 36.36 18.56
CA ARG A 399 -1.46 36.19 20.01
C ARG A 399 -2.47 35.21 20.58
N TYR A 400 -2.00 34.06 21.03
CA TYR A 400 -2.84 33.05 21.68
C TYR A 400 -3.29 33.52 23.07
N THR A 401 -4.55 33.34 23.40
CA THR A 401 -5.14 33.63 24.72
C THR A 401 -5.68 32.36 25.39
N ASN A 402 -6.65 31.68 24.77
CA ASN A 402 -7.22 30.40 25.22
C ASN A 402 -7.93 29.68 24.08
N MET A 403 -8.34 28.44 24.32
CA MET A 403 -8.98 27.59 23.29
C MET A 403 -10.41 27.98 22.90
N HIS A 404 -11.02 28.99 23.55
CA HIS A 404 -12.38 29.46 23.29
C HIS A 404 -12.43 30.80 22.56
N ALA A 405 -11.30 31.48 22.48
CA ALA A 405 -11.21 32.78 21.82
C ALA A 405 -11.46 32.66 20.31
N ASP A 406 -12.08 33.69 19.75
CA ASP A 406 -12.24 33.81 18.30
C ASP A 406 -10.97 34.42 17.71
N TYR A 407 -10.32 33.70 16.83
CA TYR A 407 -9.11 34.11 16.11
C TYR A 407 -9.40 34.43 14.64
N THR A 408 -10.66 34.51 14.22
CA THR A 408 -11.05 34.85 12.84
C THR A 408 -10.41 36.13 12.37
N GLY A 409 -9.68 36.07 11.26
CA GLY A 409 -8.97 37.22 10.70
C GLY A 409 -7.69 37.63 11.44
N LEU A 410 -7.26 36.88 12.47
CA LEU A 410 -6.02 37.13 13.19
C LEU A 410 -4.90 36.17 12.71
N GLY A 411 -3.69 36.75 12.58
CA GLY A 411 -2.52 36.00 12.11
C GLY A 411 -2.57 35.69 10.62
N PHE A 412 -1.73 34.76 10.19
CA PHE A 412 -1.61 34.32 8.80
C PHE A 412 -2.14 32.90 8.61
N ASP A 413 -3.08 32.72 7.69
CA ASP A 413 -3.64 31.40 7.34
C ASP A 413 -2.78 30.72 6.31
N GLN A 414 -1.85 29.88 6.78
CA GLN A 414 -0.93 29.12 5.94
C GLN A 414 -1.64 28.08 5.06
N LEU A 415 -2.74 27.49 5.55
CA LEU A 415 -3.46 26.44 4.82
C LEU A 415 -4.18 27.01 3.61
N LEU A 416 -4.88 28.14 3.76
CA LEU A 416 -5.53 28.80 2.63
C LEU A 416 -4.50 29.40 1.66
N ASP A 417 -3.39 29.97 2.13
CA ASP A 417 -2.28 30.42 1.28
C ASP A 417 -1.67 29.27 0.46
N ALA A 418 -1.47 28.09 1.09
CA ALA A 418 -0.98 26.92 0.38
C ALA A 418 -1.96 26.46 -0.72
N ILE A 419 -3.27 26.41 -0.42
CA ILE A 419 -4.30 26.06 -1.39
C ILE A 419 -4.36 27.08 -2.54
N ASP A 420 -4.28 28.37 -2.23
CA ASP A 420 -4.22 29.43 -3.26
C ASP A 420 -3.01 29.27 -4.18
N LYS A 421 -1.83 29.01 -3.62
CA LYS A 421 -0.61 28.77 -4.40
C LYS A 421 -0.72 27.51 -5.26
N ILE A 422 -1.26 26.42 -4.73
CA ILE A 422 -1.47 25.16 -5.50
C ILE A 422 -2.36 25.43 -6.70
N LYS A 423 -3.44 26.24 -6.56
CA LYS A 423 -4.35 26.57 -7.65
C LYS A 423 -3.77 27.56 -8.65
N ASN A 424 -3.12 28.60 -8.18
CA ASN A 424 -2.78 29.77 -8.99
C ASN A 424 -1.29 29.88 -9.32
N LYS A 425 -0.41 29.23 -8.56
CA LYS A 425 1.06 29.27 -8.70
C LYS A 425 1.67 27.90 -8.39
N PRO A 426 1.28 26.82 -9.10
CA PRO A 426 1.67 25.44 -8.74
C PRO A 426 3.19 25.20 -8.75
N ASP A 427 3.95 26.00 -9.49
CA ASP A 427 5.43 25.92 -9.54
C ASP A 427 6.14 26.64 -8.38
N ASP A 428 5.40 27.27 -7.46
CA ASP A 428 6.01 27.96 -6.30
C ASP A 428 6.63 26.89 -5.35
N ARG A 429 7.91 27.10 -5.01
CA ARG A 429 8.66 26.22 -4.10
C ARG A 429 8.39 26.50 -2.63
N ARG A 430 7.54 27.49 -2.32
CA ARG A 430 7.18 27.95 -0.97
C ARG A 430 5.75 27.56 -0.60
N ILE A 431 5.26 26.43 -1.08
CA ILE A 431 3.99 25.86 -0.66
C ILE A 431 4.25 25.04 0.60
N ILE A 432 4.22 25.69 1.75
CA ILE A 432 4.67 25.13 3.03
C ILE A 432 3.63 25.41 4.11
N LEU A 433 3.41 24.39 4.97
CA LEU A 433 2.72 24.50 6.25
C LEU A 433 3.72 24.28 7.39
N SER A 434 3.89 25.22 8.30
CA SER A 434 4.73 25.08 9.48
C SER A 434 3.89 25.10 10.75
N ALA A 435 4.06 24.08 11.59
CA ALA A 435 3.52 24.07 12.95
C ALA A 435 4.58 24.54 13.98
N TRP A 436 5.85 24.65 13.56
CA TRP A 436 6.96 25.05 14.42
C TRP A 436 7.09 26.56 14.49
N ASN A 437 6.78 27.12 15.65
CA ASN A 437 6.91 28.54 15.93
C ASN A 437 7.70 28.73 17.24
N PRO A 438 9.00 29.07 17.18
CA PRO A 438 9.84 29.21 18.38
C PRO A 438 9.32 30.22 19.41
N SER A 439 8.61 31.27 18.95
CA SER A 439 8.04 32.28 19.84
C SER A 439 6.96 31.73 20.77
N ASP A 440 6.22 30.72 20.30
CA ASP A 440 5.07 30.16 20.98
C ASP A 440 5.37 28.87 21.74
N LEU A 441 6.60 28.30 21.63
CA LEU A 441 6.91 27.00 22.23
C LEU A 441 6.64 26.95 23.75
N LYS A 442 6.87 28.06 24.45
CA LYS A 442 6.59 28.17 25.90
C LYS A 442 5.10 28.19 26.24
N LEU A 443 4.26 28.44 25.24
CA LEU A 443 2.81 28.46 25.36
C LEU A 443 2.18 27.11 24.97
N MET A 444 2.95 26.15 24.50
CA MET A 444 2.49 24.85 24.01
C MET A 444 2.66 23.78 25.09
N ALA A 445 1.59 23.04 25.36
CA ALA A 445 1.67 21.89 26.26
C ALA A 445 2.63 20.82 25.74
N LEU A 446 2.67 20.65 24.40
CA LEU A 446 3.60 19.76 23.73
C LEU A 446 4.09 20.40 22.42
N PRO A 447 5.40 20.68 22.29
CA PRO A 447 5.96 21.18 21.03
C PRO A 447 5.69 20.21 19.86
N PRO A 448 5.29 20.72 18.68
CA PRO A 448 4.92 19.87 17.54
C PRO A 448 5.99 18.84 17.16
N CYS A 449 5.62 17.57 17.06
CA CYS A 449 6.49 16.53 16.56
C CYS A 449 6.64 16.60 15.04
N HIS A 450 5.55 16.67 14.28
CA HIS A 450 5.55 17.00 12.86
C HIS A 450 5.61 18.51 12.68
N MET A 451 6.77 18.98 12.22
CA MET A 451 7.14 20.40 12.28
C MET A 451 6.65 21.19 11.09
N PHE A 452 6.81 20.65 9.88
CA PHE A 452 6.36 21.28 8.64
C PHE A 452 6.09 20.26 7.55
N ALA A 453 5.27 20.67 6.58
CA ALA A 453 5.00 19.95 5.36
C ALA A 453 5.19 20.86 4.16
N GLN A 454 5.78 20.35 3.08
CA GLN A 454 5.91 21.01 1.79
C GLN A 454 5.08 20.27 0.76
N PHE A 455 4.34 21.02 -0.06
CA PHE A 455 3.57 20.47 -1.17
C PHE A 455 4.27 20.73 -2.49
N TYR A 456 4.05 19.82 -3.43
CA TYR A 456 4.63 19.88 -4.76
C TYR A 456 3.62 19.42 -5.80
N VAL A 457 3.41 20.25 -6.82
CA VAL A 457 2.50 19.96 -7.94
C VAL A 457 3.30 19.59 -9.18
N ALA A 458 2.99 18.45 -9.77
CA ALA A 458 3.56 18.04 -11.05
C ALA A 458 2.59 17.12 -11.79
N ASN A 459 2.46 17.29 -13.11
CA ASN A 459 1.65 16.43 -13.98
C ASN A 459 0.18 16.24 -13.54
N GLY A 460 -0.40 17.24 -12.89
CA GLY A 460 -1.76 17.16 -12.33
C GLY A 460 -1.87 16.39 -11.02
N GLU A 461 -0.75 16.10 -10.37
CA GLU A 461 -0.67 15.42 -9.07
C GLU A 461 -0.15 16.33 -7.98
N LEU A 462 -0.67 16.17 -6.77
CA LEU A 462 -0.22 16.87 -5.56
C LEU A 462 0.51 15.90 -4.65
N SER A 463 1.81 16.11 -4.44
CA SER A 463 2.64 15.37 -3.49
C SER A 463 2.90 16.17 -2.23
N CYS A 464 3.15 15.48 -1.12
CA CYS A 464 3.45 16.11 0.18
C CYS A 464 4.69 15.48 0.80
N GLN A 465 5.64 16.30 1.25
CA GLN A 465 6.74 15.87 2.10
C GLN A 465 6.59 16.46 3.49
N MET A 466 6.56 15.63 4.53
CA MET A 466 6.44 16.04 5.92
C MET A 466 7.71 15.70 6.70
N TYR A 467 8.23 16.67 7.46
CA TYR A 467 9.32 16.44 8.40
C TYR A 467 8.80 16.32 9.82
N GLN A 468 9.17 15.21 10.48
CA GLN A 468 8.86 14.91 11.87
C GLN A 468 10.15 14.78 12.69
N ARG A 469 10.34 15.65 13.70
CA ARG A 469 11.55 15.67 14.52
C ARG A 469 11.69 14.47 15.45
N SER A 470 10.57 13.92 15.92
CA SER A 470 10.49 12.83 16.88
C SER A 470 9.29 11.95 16.55
N ALA A 471 9.49 10.64 16.40
CA ALA A 471 8.53 9.73 15.84
C ALA A 471 8.50 8.38 16.56
N ASP A 472 7.48 8.19 17.41
CA ASP A 472 7.15 6.88 17.99
C ASP A 472 6.61 5.95 16.91
N LEU A 473 7.36 4.91 16.55
CA LEU A 473 6.94 3.96 15.53
C LEU A 473 5.79 3.06 15.97
N GLY A 474 5.61 2.85 17.27
CA GLY A 474 4.55 1.98 17.77
C GLY A 474 3.14 2.58 17.59
N LEU A 475 2.92 3.75 18.13
CA LEU A 475 1.58 4.38 18.17
C LEU A 475 1.49 5.62 17.28
N GLY A 476 2.57 6.42 17.17
CA GLY A 476 2.54 7.73 16.53
C GLY A 476 2.62 7.68 15.01
N VAL A 477 3.66 7.05 14.46
CA VAL A 477 3.99 7.11 13.02
C VAL A 477 2.86 6.64 12.10
N PRO A 478 2.19 5.51 12.35
CA PRO A 478 1.09 5.10 11.49
C PRO A 478 -0.03 6.14 11.41
N PHE A 479 -0.34 6.77 12.55
CA PHE A 479 -1.34 7.82 12.62
C PHE A 479 -0.89 9.11 11.92
N ASN A 480 0.38 9.48 12.05
CA ASN A 480 0.93 10.66 11.36
C ASN A 480 0.91 10.47 9.84
N ILE A 481 1.28 9.28 9.34
CA ILE A 481 1.19 8.94 7.90
C ILE A 481 -0.24 9.08 7.41
N ALA A 482 -1.20 8.44 8.09
CA ALA A 482 -2.61 8.49 7.71
C ALA A 482 -3.17 9.92 7.70
N SER A 483 -2.75 10.74 8.67
CA SER A 483 -3.17 12.13 8.79
C SER A 483 -2.72 12.96 7.59
N TYR A 484 -1.44 12.95 7.26
CA TYR A 484 -0.93 13.76 6.15
C TYR A 484 -1.31 13.21 4.77
N ALA A 485 -1.49 11.89 4.63
CA ALA A 485 -2.07 11.30 3.44
C ALA A 485 -3.51 11.81 3.21
N LEU A 486 -4.35 11.82 4.26
CA LEU A 486 -5.70 12.39 4.17
C LEU A 486 -5.68 13.87 3.84
N LEU A 487 -4.82 14.68 4.49
CA LEU A 487 -4.68 16.10 4.20
C LEU A 487 -4.29 16.33 2.73
N THR A 488 -3.35 15.54 2.20
CA THR A 488 -2.95 15.60 0.81
C THR A 488 -4.11 15.28 -0.13
N CYS A 489 -4.90 14.24 0.17
CA CYS A 489 -6.10 13.90 -0.59
C CYS A 489 -7.15 15.02 -0.58
N MET A 490 -7.38 15.64 0.58
CA MET A 490 -8.34 16.73 0.73
C MET A 490 -7.91 17.98 -0.06
N ILE A 491 -6.65 18.38 0.06
CA ILE A 491 -6.12 19.54 -0.68
C ILE A 491 -6.13 19.26 -2.18
N ALA A 492 -5.70 18.07 -2.62
CA ALA A 492 -5.75 17.67 -4.02
C ALA A 492 -7.20 17.75 -4.55
N HIS A 493 -8.17 17.22 -3.80
CA HIS A 493 -9.59 17.24 -4.17
C HIS A 493 -10.16 18.66 -4.35
N VAL A 494 -9.86 19.60 -3.43
CA VAL A 494 -10.32 20.98 -3.54
C VAL A 494 -9.59 21.79 -4.60
N CYS A 495 -8.43 21.31 -5.06
CA CYS A 495 -7.63 21.94 -6.11
C CYS A 495 -7.82 21.25 -7.48
N ASP A 496 -8.74 20.28 -7.61
CA ASP A 496 -8.97 19.49 -8.84
C ASP A 496 -7.71 18.77 -9.34
N LEU A 497 -6.86 18.32 -8.41
CA LEU A 497 -5.66 17.52 -8.64
C LEU A 497 -5.86 16.07 -8.20
N VAL A 498 -5.02 15.19 -8.70
CA VAL A 498 -4.92 13.81 -8.21
C VAL A 498 -3.93 13.78 -7.04
N PRO A 499 -4.22 13.06 -5.93
CA PRO A 499 -3.23 12.84 -4.89
C PRO A 499 -2.00 12.13 -5.43
N GLY A 500 -0.81 12.66 -5.13
CA GLY A 500 0.50 12.09 -5.49
C GLY A 500 1.17 11.42 -4.28
N ASP A 501 2.49 11.49 -4.22
CA ASP A 501 3.29 10.82 -3.20
C ASP A 501 3.23 11.51 -1.83
N PHE A 502 3.23 10.72 -0.77
CA PHE A 502 3.52 11.19 0.58
C PHE A 502 4.90 10.73 1.02
N VAL A 503 5.78 11.67 1.33
CA VAL A 503 7.14 11.41 1.80
C VAL A 503 7.26 11.83 3.26
N HIS A 504 7.54 10.87 4.15
CA HIS A 504 7.73 11.09 5.58
C HIS A 504 9.21 11.09 5.92
N VAL A 505 9.75 12.25 6.26
CA VAL A 505 11.14 12.42 6.71
C VAL A 505 11.16 12.51 8.22
N ILE A 506 11.95 11.66 8.86
CA ILE A 506 11.97 11.50 10.30
C ILE A 506 13.36 11.85 10.86
N GLY A 507 13.40 12.72 11.86
CA GLY A 507 14.60 13.01 12.63
C GLY A 507 14.95 11.85 13.54
N ASP A 508 14.38 11.81 14.74
CA ASP A 508 14.54 10.71 15.71
C ASP A 508 13.38 9.71 15.56
N ALA A 509 13.63 8.60 14.87
CA ALA A 509 12.71 7.48 14.75
C ALA A 509 12.98 6.50 15.91
N HIS A 510 11.99 6.25 16.76
CA HIS A 510 12.20 5.44 17.95
C HIS A 510 11.08 4.45 18.23
N VAL A 511 11.44 3.41 18.95
CA VAL A 511 10.56 2.39 19.53
C VAL A 511 10.75 2.40 21.04
N TYR A 512 9.68 2.63 21.79
CA TYR A 512 9.70 2.51 23.25
C TYR A 512 9.97 1.06 23.67
N LEU A 513 10.74 0.86 24.76
CA LEU A 513 11.10 -0.49 25.19
C LEU A 513 9.86 -1.36 25.52
N ASN A 514 8.80 -0.76 26.04
CA ASN A 514 7.52 -1.44 26.30
C ASN A 514 6.72 -1.78 25.02
N HIS A 515 7.09 -1.20 23.85
CA HIS A 515 6.46 -1.49 22.54
C HIS A 515 7.19 -2.59 21.77
N ILE A 516 8.41 -3.00 22.15
CA ILE A 516 9.20 -3.97 21.39
C ILE A 516 8.42 -5.27 21.17
N ARG A 517 7.89 -5.88 22.23
CA ARG A 517 7.16 -7.15 22.14
C ARG A 517 5.89 -7.07 21.28
N PRO A 518 5.01 -6.07 21.46
CA PRO A 518 3.86 -5.87 20.55
C PRO A 518 4.26 -5.66 19.08
N LEU A 519 5.32 -4.89 18.82
CA LEU A 519 5.80 -4.66 17.45
C LEU A 519 6.40 -5.93 16.83
N GLN A 520 7.12 -6.76 17.61
CA GLN A 520 7.57 -8.07 17.15
C GLN A 520 6.40 -9.02 16.80
N GLU A 521 5.27 -8.90 17.48
CA GLU A 521 4.04 -9.60 17.09
C GLU A 521 3.47 -9.05 15.78
N GLN A 522 3.50 -7.73 15.59
CA GLN A 522 3.08 -7.07 14.35
C GLN A 522 3.94 -7.51 13.16
N LEU A 523 5.26 -7.58 13.31
CA LEU A 523 6.21 -8.01 12.26
C LEU A 523 5.93 -9.43 11.73
N LYS A 524 5.24 -10.27 12.50
CA LYS A 524 4.82 -11.61 12.06
C LYS A 524 3.59 -11.60 11.16
N LYS A 525 2.89 -10.46 11.06
CA LYS A 525 1.68 -10.32 10.25
C LYS A 525 2.03 -9.83 8.86
N LEU A 526 1.37 -10.40 7.86
CA LEU A 526 1.60 -10.02 6.47
C LEU A 526 0.71 -8.83 6.09
N PRO A 527 1.20 -7.92 5.24
CA PRO A 527 0.38 -6.85 4.69
C PRO A 527 -0.90 -7.34 4.03
N LYS A 528 -1.91 -6.51 4.02
CA LYS A 528 -3.18 -6.72 3.34
C LYS A 528 -3.31 -5.69 2.20
N PRO A 529 -4.19 -5.91 1.20
CA PRO A 529 -4.44 -4.91 0.16
C PRO A 529 -4.86 -3.56 0.75
N PHE A 530 -4.41 -2.47 0.15
CA PHE A 530 -4.75 -1.14 0.62
C PHE A 530 -6.25 -0.82 0.43
N PRO A 531 -6.87 -0.12 1.39
CA PRO A 531 -8.22 0.40 1.21
C PRO A 531 -8.24 1.52 0.17
N ILE A 532 -9.42 1.83 -0.33
CA ILE A 532 -9.64 2.97 -1.22
C ILE A 532 -10.40 4.04 -0.44
N LEU A 533 -9.86 5.26 -0.45
CA LEU A 533 -10.56 6.42 0.10
C LEU A 533 -11.47 7.03 -0.97
N LYS A 534 -12.75 7.15 -0.67
CA LYS A 534 -13.68 7.99 -1.43
C LYS A 534 -13.94 9.28 -0.67
N ILE A 535 -13.90 10.39 -1.39
CA ILE A 535 -14.21 11.73 -0.87
C ILE A 535 -15.48 12.22 -1.57
N ASN A 536 -16.37 12.86 -0.81
CA ASN A 536 -17.60 13.44 -1.35
C ASN A 536 -17.27 14.46 -2.47
N PRO A 537 -17.65 14.19 -3.74
CA PRO A 537 -17.26 15.02 -4.88
C PRO A 537 -17.86 16.43 -4.84
N LEU A 538 -18.90 16.66 -4.04
CA LEU A 538 -19.56 17.97 -3.93
C LEU A 538 -18.82 18.96 -3.02
N LYS A 539 -17.84 18.48 -2.23
CA LYS A 539 -17.05 19.32 -1.33
C LYS A 539 -15.91 19.98 -2.10
N LYS A 540 -15.92 21.30 -2.17
CA LYS A 540 -14.91 22.11 -2.88
C LYS A 540 -14.22 23.13 -1.99
N ASP A 541 -14.59 23.19 -0.71
CA ASP A 541 -14.02 24.04 0.31
C ASP A 541 -13.41 23.18 1.43
N ILE A 542 -12.16 23.50 1.80
CA ILE A 542 -11.40 22.71 2.79
C ILE A 542 -12.05 22.74 4.16
N ASP A 543 -12.74 23.83 4.52
CA ASP A 543 -13.41 24.00 5.81
C ASP A 543 -14.80 23.36 5.86
N SER A 544 -15.33 22.90 4.73
CA SER A 544 -16.66 22.28 4.63
C SER A 544 -16.71 20.78 4.91
N PHE A 545 -15.55 20.13 5.01
CA PHE A 545 -15.49 18.68 5.21
C PHE A 545 -15.94 18.25 6.61
N VAL A 546 -16.69 17.16 6.65
CA VAL A 546 -17.06 16.43 7.87
C VAL A 546 -16.71 14.94 7.72
N ALA A 547 -16.71 14.20 8.83
CA ALA A 547 -16.33 12.77 8.80
C ALA A 547 -17.16 11.94 7.84
N ALA A 548 -18.44 12.29 7.61
CA ALA A 548 -19.34 11.59 6.69
C ALA A 548 -18.97 11.79 5.20
N ASP A 549 -18.11 12.76 4.87
CA ASP A 549 -17.67 13.00 3.49
C ASP A 549 -16.56 12.03 3.04
N PHE A 550 -16.10 11.15 3.94
CA PHE A 550 -15.04 10.17 3.68
C PHE A 550 -15.54 8.75 3.87
N GLU A 551 -15.34 7.91 2.86
CA GLU A 551 -15.64 6.49 2.90
C GLU A 551 -14.38 5.67 2.62
N LEU A 552 -14.03 4.73 3.52
CA LEU A 552 -12.99 3.73 3.30
C LEU A 552 -13.61 2.44 2.80
N ILE A 553 -13.29 2.07 1.56
CA ILE A 553 -13.74 0.84 0.94
C ILE A 553 -12.70 -0.24 1.19
N CYS A 554 -13.19 -1.44 1.58
CA CYS A 554 -12.35 -2.62 1.86
C CYS A 554 -11.26 -2.38 2.90
N TYR A 555 -11.54 -1.54 3.88
CA TYR A 555 -10.69 -1.43 5.05
C TYR A 555 -10.91 -2.64 5.97
N ASP A 556 -9.95 -3.57 5.97
CA ASP A 556 -9.97 -4.81 6.76
C ASP A 556 -8.66 -4.93 7.55
N PRO A 557 -8.51 -4.19 8.66
CA PRO A 557 -7.28 -4.23 9.46
C PRO A 557 -7.13 -5.56 10.22
N HIS A 558 -5.90 -5.90 10.59
CA HIS A 558 -5.63 -6.99 11.54
C HIS A 558 -6.25 -6.70 12.91
N GLN A 559 -6.42 -7.74 13.73
CA GLN A 559 -6.84 -7.56 15.11
C GLN A 559 -5.88 -6.64 15.86
N LYS A 560 -6.45 -5.80 16.72
CA LYS A 560 -5.71 -4.84 17.56
C LYS A 560 -4.66 -5.55 18.40
N ILE A 561 -3.44 -5.02 18.38
CA ILE A 561 -2.35 -5.37 19.30
C ILE A 561 -2.31 -4.28 20.38
N GLY A 562 -2.43 -4.67 21.65
CA GLY A 562 -2.39 -3.72 22.75
C GLY A 562 -1.00 -3.16 22.93
N MET A 563 -0.86 -1.81 22.93
CA MET A 563 0.33 -1.08 23.32
C MET A 563 -0.05 -0.03 24.35
N LYS A 564 0.77 0.11 25.41
CA LYS A 564 0.56 1.16 26.42
C LYS A 564 1.31 2.40 25.99
N MET A 565 0.69 3.58 26.12
CA MET A 565 1.42 4.82 25.92
C MET A 565 2.59 4.89 26.90
N ALA A 566 3.73 5.37 26.43
CA ALA A 566 4.83 5.78 27.29
C ALA A 566 4.46 7.15 27.88
N VAL A 567 4.50 7.26 29.20
CA VAL A 567 4.05 8.41 29.97
C VAL A 567 5.07 8.82 30.99
#